data_230d9e7ef95ae3036ed7a745a5afb718
#
_entry.id   230d9e7ef95ae3036ed7a745a5afb718
#
_cell.length_a   1.000
_cell.length_b   1.000
_cell.length_c   1.000
_cell.angle_alpha   90.00
_cell.angle_beta   90.00
_cell.angle_gamma   90.00
#
_symmetry.space_group_name_H-M   'P 1'
#
loop_
_entity.id
_entity.type
_entity.pdbx_description
1 polymer ?
#
loop_
_entity_poly.entity_id
_entity_poly.type
_entity_poly.pdbx_seq_one_letter_code
_entity_poly.pdbx_strand_id
1 'polypeptide(L)'
;METDPNTGIVVNSNFLDHKSPTILDFPDIDVIFADINDPIGPFGAKSLGEPPCIGPAPTITNAIYDAVGVRITDLPITPHRLLAAIKNRKV
;
A
#
# COMPACT_ATOMS: atom_id res chain seq x y z
N MET A 1 -13.39 4.14 1.84
CA MET A 1 -13.99 5.47 1.73
C MET A 1 -14.69 5.53 0.39
N GLU A 2 -15.99 5.76 0.38
CA GLU A 2 -16.81 5.88 -0.83
C GLU A 2 -17.16 7.35 -1.05
N THR A 3 -16.98 7.82 -2.27
CA THR A 3 -17.22 9.20 -2.65
C THR A 3 -18.29 9.23 -3.76
N ASP A 4 -19.28 10.09 -3.61
CA ASP A 4 -20.25 10.35 -4.67
C ASP A 4 -19.52 10.99 -5.87
N PRO A 5 -19.56 10.36 -7.06
CA PRO A 5 -18.80 10.83 -8.22
C PRO A 5 -19.31 12.19 -8.76
N ASN A 6 -20.53 12.58 -8.44
CA ASN A 6 -21.11 13.84 -8.94
C ASN A 6 -20.83 15.02 -8.02
N THR A 7 -20.75 14.78 -6.71
CA THR A 7 -20.65 15.85 -5.71
C THR A 7 -19.28 15.88 -5.01
N GLY A 8 -18.50 14.80 -5.08
CA GLY A 8 -17.24 14.64 -4.35
C GLY A 8 -17.43 14.42 -2.84
N ILE A 9 -18.67 14.33 -2.35
CA ILE A 9 -18.96 14.14 -0.94
C ILE A 9 -18.69 12.68 -0.54
N VAL A 10 -18.04 12.49 0.61
CA VAL A 10 -17.84 11.15 1.18
C VAL A 10 -19.16 10.66 1.77
N VAL A 11 -19.70 9.58 1.20
CA VAL A 11 -21.03 9.04 1.59
C VAL A 11 -20.96 8.11 2.81
N ASN A 12 -19.78 7.54 3.12
CA ASN A 12 -19.55 6.68 4.29
C ASN A 12 -18.55 7.30 5.28
N SER A 13 -18.77 8.54 5.68
CA SER A 13 -17.91 9.33 6.58
C SER A 13 -17.97 8.94 8.06
N ASN A 14 -18.51 7.78 8.39
CA ASN A 14 -18.68 7.28 9.75
C ASN A 14 -17.87 5.99 9.99
N PHE A 15 -17.79 5.56 11.25
CA PHE A 15 -17.09 4.34 11.65
C PHE A 15 -17.94 3.06 11.58
N LEU A 16 -19.20 3.14 11.15
CA LEU A 16 -20.11 2.00 11.15
C LEU A 16 -19.58 0.84 10.28
N ASP A 17 -19.09 1.17 9.08
CA ASP A 17 -18.53 0.19 8.13
C ASP A 17 -16.99 0.19 8.12
N HIS A 18 -16.36 0.94 9.02
CA HIS A 18 -14.90 1.01 9.09
C HIS A 18 -14.32 -0.31 9.62
N LYS A 19 -13.44 -0.91 8.83
CA LYS A 19 -12.69 -2.11 9.23
C LYS A 19 -11.28 -1.73 9.59
N SER A 20 -10.94 -1.85 10.87
CA SER A 20 -9.57 -1.75 11.35
C SER A 20 -8.92 -3.13 11.35
N PRO A 21 -7.68 -3.28 10.86
CA PRO A 21 -6.96 -4.54 10.97
C PRO A 21 -6.81 -4.98 12.43
N THR A 22 -6.98 -6.26 12.68
CA THR A 22 -6.72 -6.88 13.99
C THR A 22 -5.34 -7.55 13.98
N ILE A 23 -4.88 -8.02 15.13
CA ILE A 23 -3.61 -8.74 15.21
C ILE A 23 -3.57 -10.00 14.32
N LEU A 24 -4.72 -10.59 14.04
CA LEU A 24 -4.83 -11.76 13.17
C LEU A 24 -4.71 -11.43 11.67
N ASP A 25 -4.85 -10.17 11.31
CA ASP A 25 -4.73 -9.71 9.93
C ASP A 25 -3.27 -9.35 9.55
N PHE A 26 -2.38 -9.28 10.54
CA PHE A 26 -0.98 -8.95 10.31
C PHE A 26 -0.16 -10.21 10.02
N PRO A 27 0.67 -10.19 8.98
CA PRO A 27 1.67 -11.24 8.76
C PRO A 27 2.80 -11.12 9.78
N ASP A 28 3.66 -12.14 9.86
CA ASP A 28 4.94 -12.02 10.54
C ASP A 28 5.76 -10.90 9.89
N ILE A 29 6.27 -9.98 10.70
CA ILE A 29 7.02 -8.82 10.24
C ILE A 29 8.40 -8.83 10.88
N ASP A 30 9.43 -8.95 10.04
CA ASP A 30 10.81 -8.78 10.44
C ASP A 30 11.26 -7.33 10.23
N VAL A 31 11.84 -6.74 11.25
CA VAL A 31 12.39 -5.39 11.19
C VAL A 31 13.90 -5.45 11.13
N ILE A 32 14.47 -4.99 10.02
CA ILE A 32 15.91 -4.97 9.81
C ILE A 32 16.36 -3.50 9.70
N PHE A 33 17.28 -3.10 10.57
CA PHE A 33 17.90 -1.78 10.50
C PHE A 33 19.16 -1.83 9.63
N ALA A 34 19.22 -0.93 8.64
CA ALA A 34 20.46 -0.69 7.91
C ALA A 34 21.38 0.15 8.79
N ASP A 35 22.50 -0.42 9.19
CA ASP A 35 23.47 0.23 10.09
C ASP A 35 24.35 1.19 9.29
N ILE A 36 23.82 2.39 9.02
CA ILE A 36 24.49 3.42 8.23
C ILE A 36 24.78 4.62 9.11
N ASN A 37 26.04 5.04 9.15
CA ASN A 37 26.44 6.29 9.76
C ASN A 37 26.46 7.40 8.69
N ASP A 38 25.52 8.34 8.80
CA ASP A 38 25.40 9.45 7.85
C ASP A 38 26.37 10.58 8.23
N PRO A 39 27.30 10.99 7.33
CA PRO A 39 28.28 12.04 7.65
C PRO A 39 27.65 13.44 7.84
N ILE A 40 26.40 13.64 7.40
CA ILE A 40 25.70 14.93 7.48
C ILE A 40 24.66 14.93 8.60
N GLY A 41 24.13 13.76 8.93
CA GLY A 41 23.09 13.61 9.95
C GLY A 41 23.60 13.90 11.37
N PRO A 42 22.73 14.41 12.27
CA PRO A 42 23.09 14.64 13.66
C PRO A 42 23.47 13.31 14.31
N PHE A 43 24.66 13.25 14.90
CA PHE A 43 25.25 12.03 15.49
C PHE A 43 25.30 10.83 14.52
N GLY A 44 25.33 11.07 13.22
CA GLY A 44 25.30 10.02 12.22
C GLY A 44 23.93 9.41 11.95
N ALA A 45 22.88 9.95 12.53
CA ALA A 45 21.54 9.39 12.42
C ALA A 45 20.90 9.69 11.05
N LYS A 46 20.10 8.75 10.58
CA LYS A 46 19.18 8.89 9.44
C LYS A 46 17.73 8.89 9.90
N SER A 47 16.83 9.37 9.04
CA SER A 47 15.40 9.36 9.36
C SER A 47 14.86 7.94 9.51
N LEU A 48 13.96 7.80 10.47
CA LEU A 48 13.23 6.58 10.80
C LEU A 48 11.73 6.92 10.90
N GLY A 49 10.86 5.97 10.60
CA GLY A 49 9.41 6.13 10.71
C GLY A 49 8.72 6.32 9.37
N GLU A 50 8.28 7.52 9.00
CA GLU A 50 7.51 7.77 7.77
C GLU A 50 8.21 7.40 6.45
N PRO A 51 9.53 7.61 6.24
CA PRO A 51 10.18 7.23 5.00
C PRO A 51 9.96 5.76 4.58
N PRO A 52 9.96 4.77 5.46
CA PRO A 52 9.61 3.38 5.10
C PRO A 52 8.17 3.20 4.61
N CYS A 53 7.25 4.11 4.94
CA CYS A 53 5.84 3.98 4.55
C CYS A 53 5.59 4.17 3.05
N ILE A 54 6.54 4.69 2.29
CA ILE A 54 6.42 4.82 0.82
C ILE A 54 6.62 3.48 0.10
N GLY A 55 7.24 2.50 0.73
CA GLY A 55 7.58 1.21 0.15
C GLY A 55 6.42 0.23 -0.07
N PRO A 56 5.42 0.12 0.81
CA PRO A 56 4.40 -0.94 0.75
C PRO A 56 3.61 -0.99 -0.56
N ALA A 57 3.13 0.14 -1.05
CA ALA A 57 2.35 0.18 -2.29
C ALA A 57 3.13 -0.33 -3.52
N PRO A 58 4.34 0.17 -3.84
CA PRO A 58 5.11 -0.35 -4.96
C PRO A 58 5.56 -1.80 -4.74
N THR A 59 5.84 -2.22 -3.51
CA THR A 59 6.20 -3.61 -3.21
C THR A 59 5.06 -4.56 -3.57
N ILE A 60 3.84 -4.26 -3.14
CA ILE A 60 2.65 -5.08 -3.44
C ILE A 60 2.36 -5.08 -4.94
N THR A 61 2.41 -3.93 -5.61
CA THR A 61 2.16 -3.86 -7.06
C THR A 61 3.20 -4.60 -7.88
N ASN A 62 4.46 -4.62 -7.46
CA ASN A 62 5.51 -5.40 -8.10
C ASN A 62 5.34 -6.90 -7.86
N ALA A 63 4.96 -7.32 -6.66
CA ALA A 63 4.65 -8.72 -6.37
C ALA A 63 3.46 -9.23 -7.21
N ILE A 64 2.42 -8.42 -7.37
CA ILE A 64 1.28 -8.74 -8.26
C ILE A 64 1.75 -8.85 -9.71
N TYR A 65 2.59 -7.94 -10.16
CA TYR A 65 3.13 -8.01 -11.52
C TYR A 65 3.97 -9.28 -11.74
N ASP A 66 4.79 -9.65 -10.80
CA ASP A 66 5.59 -10.87 -10.85
C ASP A 66 4.69 -12.12 -10.91
N ALA A 67 3.62 -12.15 -10.11
CA ALA A 67 2.71 -13.28 -10.03
C ALA A 67 1.81 -13.46 -11.27
N VAL A 68 1.28 -12.35 -11.81
CA VAL A 68 0.22 -12.42 -12.85
C VAL A 68 0.50 -11.57 -14.10
N GLY A 69 1.62 -10.87 -14.18
CA GLY A 69 2.05 -10.08 -15.32
C GLY A 69 1.18 -8.85 -15.62
N VAL A 70 0.49 -8.31 -14.60
CA VAL A 70 -0.40 -7.15 -14.76
C VAL A 70 0.08 -6.00 -13.89
N ARG A 71 0.21 -4.80 -14.48
CA ARG A 71 0.50 -3.56 -13.77
C ARG A 71 -0.80 -2.90 -13.32
N ILE A 72 -0.87 -2.58 -12.03
CA ILE A 72 -1.97 -1.83 -11.43
C ILE A 72 -1.40 -0.52 -10.90
N THR A 73 -1.96 0.58 -11.35
CA THR A 73 -1.53 1.95 -10.98
C THR A 73 -2.52 2.65 -10.07
N ASP A 74 -3.73 2.10 -9.95
CA ASP A 74 -4.81 2.68 -9.17
C ASP A 74 -5.03 1.95 -7.84
N LEU A 75 -4.98 2.68 -6.74
CA LEU A 75 -5.25 2.18 -5.41
C LEU A 75 -6.68 2.52 -4.95
N PRO A 76 -7.27 1.73 -4.07
CA PRO A 76 -6.78 0.46 -3.52
C PRO A 76 -6.87 -0.69 -4.54
N ILE A 77 -5.96 -1.66 -4.42
CA ILE A 77 -5.99 -2.87 -5.25
C ILE A 77 -7.03 -3.83 -4.69
N THR A 78 -8.26 -3.70 -5.15
CA THR A 78 -9.32 -4.62 -4.77
C THR A 78 -9.30 -5.89 -5.63
N PRO A 79 -9.82 -7.03 -5.13
CA PRO A 79 -9.93 -8.27 -5.93
C PRO A 79 -10.66 -8.06 -7.26
N HIS A 80 -11.67 -7.21 -7.27
CA HIS A 80 -12.44 -6.88 -8.48
C HIS A 80 -11.58 -6.13 -9.52
N ARG A 81 -10.81 -5.14 -9.08
CA ARG A 81 -9.90 -4.39 -9.97
C ARG A 81 -8.81 -5.29 -10.53
N LEU A 82 -8.23 -6.14 -9.68
CA LEU A 82 -7.22 -7.09 -10.10
C LEU A 82 -7.78 -8.08 -11.13
N LEU A 83 -8.95 -8.64 -10.89
CA LEU A 83 -9.61 -9.56 -11.84
C LEU A 83 -9.90 -8.89 -13.17
N ALA A 84 -10.39 -7.65 -13.16
CA ALA A 84 -10.64 -6.88 -14.38
C ALA A 84 -9.34 -6.64 -15.16
N ALA A 85 -8.26 -6.27 -14.49
CA ALA A 85 -6.96 -6.06 -15.12
C ALA A 85 -6.40 -7.35 -15.75
N ILE A 86 -6.54 -8.50 -15.07
CA ILE A 86 -6.12 -9.81 -15.59
C ILE A 86 -6.91 -10.16 -16.86
N LYS A 87 -8.23 -9.96 -16.84
CA LYS A 87 -9.11 -10.25 -18.01
C LYS A 87 -8.80 -9.36 -19.21
N ASN A 88 -8.39 -8.13 -18.98
CA ASN A 88 -8.08 -7.15 -20.02
C ASN A 88 -6.62 -7.21 -20.50
N ARG A 89 -5.81 -8.11 -19.93
CA ARG A 89 -4.42 -8.30 -20.37
C ARG A 89 -4.40 -8.76 -21.81
N LYS A 90 -3.84 -7.93 -22.69
CA LYS A 90 -3.47 -8.38 -24.05
C LYS A 90 -2.26 -9.31 -23.93
N VAL A 91 -2.41 -10.53 -24.33
CA VAL A 91 -1.32 -11.51 -24.46
C VAL A 91 -0.44 -11.12 -25.64
#